data_475fd943e2e7d2a45ac505697732bd4a
#
_entry.id   475fd943e2e7d2a45ac505697732bd4a
#
_cell.length_a   1.000
_cell.length_b   1.000
_cell.length_c   1.000
_cell.angle_alpha   90.00
_cell.angle_beta   90.00
_cell.angle_gamma   90.00
#
_symmetry.space_group_name_H-M   'P 1'
#
loop_
_entity.id
_entity.type
_entity.pdbx_description
1 polymer ?
#
loop_
_entity_poly.entity_id
_entity_poly.type
_entity_poly.pdbx_seq_one_letter_code
_entity_poly.pdbx_strand_id
1 'polypeptide(L)'
;MLTATIDEVKDILVQTLGLAQGADTLSASTPLFGSLPELDSLGVVELAAALEEHFKFEIDGDELTADIFETVGTLTEFVERKTR
;
A
#
# COMPACT_ATOMS: atom_id res chain seq x y z
N MET A 1 21.91 -4.60 -5.05
CA MET A 1 20.88 -5.36 -4.39
C MET A 1 19.53 -4.69 -4.53
N LEU A 2 18.51 -5.46 -4.78
CA LEU A 2 17.19 -4.92 -4.99
C LEU A 2 16.50 -4.60 -3.66
N THR A 3 15.81 -3.47 -3.63
CA THR A 3 14.97 -3.14 -2.50
C THR A 3 13.78 -4.09 -2.49
N ALA A 4 13.44 -4.62 -1.33
CA ALA A 4 12.27 -5.48 -1.22
C ALA A 4 11.01 -4.69 -1.54
N THR A 5 10.06 -5.32 -2.23
CA THR A 5 8.80 -4.66 -2.60
C THR A 5 8.09 -4.11 -1.37
N ILE A 6 8.13 -4.84 -0.26
CA ILE A 6 7.47 -4.41 0.97
C ILE A 6 8.05 -3.09 1.49
N ASP A 7 9.35 -2.88 1.35
CA ASP A 7 9.97 -1.63 1.80
C ASP A 7 9.48 -0.46 0.97
N GLU A 8 9.33 -0.65 -0.33
CA GLU A 8 8.81 0.39 -1.21
C GLU A 8 7.35 0.69 -0.90
N VAL A 9 6.55 -0.35 -0.63
CA VAL A 9 5.14 -0.18 -0.25
C VAL A 9 5.04 0.61 1.04
N LYS A 10 5.89 0.32 2.02
CA LYS A 10 5.90 1.05 3.28
C LYS A 10 6.20 2.53 3.07
N ASP A 11 7.19 2.84 2.25
CA ASP A 11 7.54 4.23 1.96
C ASP A 11 6.39 4.97 1.29
N ILE A 12 5.71 4.31 0.35
CA ILE A 12 4.59 4.91 -0.34
C ILE A 12 3.44 5.16 0.64
N LEU A 13 3.19 4.23 1.55
CA LEU A 13 2.16 4.40 2.57
C LEU A 13 2.43 5.63 3.43
N VAL A 14 3.66 5.76 3.92
CA VAL A 14 4.02 6.89 4.77
C VAL A 14 3.87 8.21 4.02
N GLN A 15 4.36 8.27 2.80
CA GLN A 15 4.34 9.51 2.01
C GLN A 15 2.93 9.89 1.57
N THR A 16 2.16 8.91 1.11
CA THR A 16 0.84 9.17 0.54
C THR A 16 -0.18 9.52 1.61
N LEU A 17 -0.14 8.80 2.72
CA LEU A 17 -1.11 8.99 3.81
C LEU A 17 -0.63 9.99 4.86
N GLY A 18 0.61 10.44 4.77
CA GLY A 18 1.15 11.40 5.72
C GLY A 18 1.24 10.83 7.12
N LEU A 19 1.64 9.57 7.24
CA LEU A 19 1.70 8.91 8.55
C LEU A 19 2.76 9.54 9.44
N ALA A 20 2.43 9.71 10.71
CA ALA A 20 3.36 10.29 11.68
C ALA A 20 4.52 9.36 11.96
N GLN A 21 4.26 8.07 11.98
CA GLN A 21 5.34 7.08 12.19
C GLN A 21 6.08 6.83 10.88
N GLY A 22 7.34 6.45 11.00
CA GLY A 22 8.15 6.15 9.83
C GLY A 22 7.89 4.76 9.27
N ALA A 23 8.43 4.51 8.08
CA ALA A 23 8.26 3.22 7.42
C ALA A 23 8.82 2.07 8.23
N ASP A 24 9.86 2.33 9.02
CA ASP A 24 10.50 1.29 9.83
C ASP A 24 9.63 0.78 10.98
N THR A 25 8.54 1.48 11.30
CA THR A 25 7.61 1.03 12.33
C THR A 25 6.52 0.12 11.76
N LEU A 26 6.46 0.00 10.43
CA LEU A 26 5.48 -0.85 9.77
C LEU A 26 6.05 -2.24 9.54
N SER A 27 5.18 -3.24 9.59
CA SER A 27 5.56 -4.62 9.30
C SER A 27 4.51 -5.24 8.38
N ALA A 28 4.78 -6.45 7.90
CA ALA A 28 3.84 -7.15 7.03
C ALA A 28 2.49 -7.37 7.71
N SER A 29 2.48 -7.52 9.02
CA SER A 29 1.23 -7.76 9.78
C SER A 29 0.55 -6.48 10.24
N THR A 30 1.13 -5.30 9.97
CA THR A 30 0.53 -4.05 10.39
C THR A 30 -0.82 -3.86 9.67
N PRO A 31 -1.93 -3.70 10.43
CA PRO A 31 -3.23 -3.51 9.81
C PRO A 31 -3.34 -2.12 9.19
N LEU A 32 -4.03 -2.05 8.06
CA LEU A 32 -4.20 -0.80 7.34
C LEU A 32 -5.65 -0.35 7.34
N PHE A 33 -6.47 -0.93 6.44
CA PHE A 33 -7.84 -0.50 6.30
C PHE A 33 -8.65 -0.81 7.55
N GLY A 34 -9.34 0.21 8.06
CA GLY A 34 -10.10 0.08 9.29
C GLY A 34 -9.32 0.38 10.56
N SER A 35 -7.97 0.38 10.47
CA SER A 35 -7.10 0.67 11.64
C SER A 35 -6.42 2.02 11.53
N LEU A 36 -6.16 2.48 10.29
CA LEU A 36 -5.57 3.80 10.07
C LEU A 36 -6.66 4.78 9.68
N PRO A 37 -6.88 5.84 10.48
CA PRO A 37 -7.88 6.84 10.11
C PRO A 37 -7.55 7.55 8.80
N GLU A 38 -6.27 7.59 8.42
CA GLU A 38 -5.84 8.20 7.17
C GLU A 38 -6.26 7.38 5.96
N LEU A 39 -6.52 6.09 6.12
CA LEU A 39 -6.89 5.22 5.01
C LEU A 39 -8.42 5.08 4.95
N ASP A 40 -9.05 6.14 4.48
CA ASP A 40 -10.49 6.17 4.17
C ASP A 40 -10.67 5.95 2.67
N SER A 41 -11.89 6.17 2.17
CA SER A 41 -12.18 5.95 0.74
C SER A 41 -11.28 6.78 -0.16
N LEU A 42 -11.03 8.04 0.21
CA LEU A 42 -10.15 8.90 -0.57
C LEU A 42 -8.70 8.44 -0.46
N GLY A 43 -8.29 8.03 0.74
CA GLY A 43 -6.94 7.52 0.95
C GLY A 43 -6.66 6.29 0.11
N VAL A 44 -7.65 5.39 -0.03
CA VAL A 44 -7.51 4.20 -0.87
C VAL A 44 -7.25 4.60 -2.32
N VAL A 45 -8.00 5.57 -2.83
CA VAL A 45 -7.84 6.03 -4.21
C VAL A 45 -6.47 6.69 -4.40
N GLU A 46 -6.05 7.52 -3.46
CA GLU A 46 -4.76 8.18 -3.53
C GLU A 46 -3.61 7.17 -3.46
N LEU A 47 -3.75 6.19 -2.58
CA LEU A 47 -2.73 5.15 -2.43
C LEU A 47 -2.63 4.29 -3.69
N ALA A 48 -3.78 3.93 -4.27
CA ALA A 48 -3.80 3.16 -5.51
C ALA A 48 -3.08 3.91 -6.63
N ALA A 49 -3.35 5.21 -6.77
CA ALA A 49 -2.70 6.01 -7.80
C ALA A 49 -1.18 6.09 -7.59
N ALA A 50 -0.76 6.23 -6.32
CA ALA A 50 0.66 6.28 -6.01
C ALA A 50 1.36 4.96 -6.33
N LEU A 51 0.71 3.85 -6.02
CA LEU A 51 1.26 2.53 -6.32
C LEU A 51 1.39 2.30 -7.82
N GLU A 52 0.36 2.69 -8.58
CA GLU A 52 0.37 2.56 -10.03
C GLU A 52 1.53 3.35 -10.63
N GLU A 53 1.73 4.56 -10.14
CA GLU A 53 2.78 5.42 -10.66
C GLU A 53 4.18 4.91 -10.29
N HIS A 54 4.34 4.49 -9.04
CA HIS A 54 5.64 4.05 -8.56
C HIS A 54 6.08 2.73 -9.20
N PHE A 55 5.17 1.77 -9.30
CA PHE A 55 5.50 0.44 -9.79
C PHE A 55 5.19 0.25 -11.28
N LYS A 56 4.62 1.26 -11.93
CA LYS A 56 4.35 1.25 -13.37
C LYS A 56 3.41 0.11 -13.78
N PHE A 57 2.26 0.04 -13.14
CA PHE A 57 1.23 -0.96 -13.46
C PHE A 57 -0.15 -0.31 -13.31
N GLU A 58 -1.18 -1.06 -13.66
CA GLU A 58 -2.56 -0.56 -13.56
C GLU A 58 -3.37 -1.40 -12.58
N ILE A 59 -4.22 -0.72 -11.82
CA ILE A 59 -5.15 -1.36 -10.89
C ILE A 59 -6.56 -1.10 -11.40
N ASP A 60 -7.30 -2.17 -11.67
CA ASP A 60 -8.70 -2.03 -12.06
C ASP A 60 -9.55 -1.68 -10.84
N GLY A 61 -10.64 -0.92 -11.07
CA GLY A 61 -11.48 -0.49 -9.96
C GLY A 61 -12.04 -1.65 -9.13
N ASP A 62 -12.35 -2.78 -9.77
CA ASP A 62 -12.89 -3.93 -9.06
C ASP A 62 -11.83 -4.73 -8.30
N GLU A 63 -10.56 -4.39 -8.47
CA GLU A 63 -9.47 -4.96 -7.69
C GLU A 63 -9.27 -4.22 -6.37
N LEU A 64 -9.83 -3.01 -6.23
CA LEU A 64 -9.68 -2.19 -5.03
C LEU A 64 -10.68 -2.66 -3.98
N THR A 65 -10.31 -3.75 -3.29
CA THR A 65 -11.16 -4.32 -2.24
C THR A 65 -10.50 -4.14 -0.88
N ALA A 66 -11.29 -4.26 0.17
CA ALA A 66 -10.77 -4.16 1.53
C ALA A 66 -9.72 -5.24 1.81
N ASP A 67 -9.84 -6.39 1.14
CA ASP A 67 -8.92 -7.50 1.37
C ASP A 67 -7.48 -7.15 1.04
N ILE A 68 -7.24 -6.45 -0.08
CA ILE A 68 -5.86 -6.13 -0.45
C ILE A 68 -5.26 -5.05 0.44
N PHE A 69 -6.12 -4.25 1.09
CA PHE A 69 -5.67 -3.18 2.00
C PHE A 69 -5.75 -3.59 3.46
N GLU A 70 -5.92 -4.87 3.74
CA GLU A 70 -6.06 -5.35 5.12
C GLU A 70 -4.78 -5.12 5.93
N THR A 71 -3.64 -5.52 5.39
CA THR A 71 -2.34 -5.32 6.04
C THR A 71 -1.32 -4.89 5.00
N VAL A 72 -0.15 -4.46 5.51
CA VAL A 72 0.97 -4.14 4.62
C VAL A 72 1.33 -5.36 3.77
N GLY A 73 1.30 -6.55 4.38
CA GLY A 73 1.65 -7.79 3.68
C GLY A 73 0.68 -8.12 2.54
N THR A 74 -0.63 -7.99 2.77
CA THR A 74 -1.60 -8.29 1.72
C THR A 74 -1.48 -7.30 0.58
N LEU A 75 -1.23 -6.04 0.88
CA LEU A 75 -1.02 -5.02 -0.15
C LEU A 75 0.23 -5.31 -0.96
N THR A 76 1.31 -5.69 -0.28
CA THR A 76 2.57 -6.02 -0.93
C THR A 76 2.41 -7.22 -1.87
N GLU A 77 1.68 -8.25 -1.41
CA GLU A 77 1.43 -9.43 -2.24
C GLU A 77 0.66 -9.06 -3.50
N PHE A 78 -0.33 -8.19 -3.36
CA PHE A 78 -1.09 -7.72 -4.51
C PHE A 78 -0.19 -7.02 -5.52
N VAL A 79 0.66 -6.10 -5.04
CA VAL A 79 1.60 -5.38 -5.90
C VAL A 79 2.55 -6.36 -6.60
N GLU A 80 3.07 -7.33 -5.86
CA GLU A 80 3.98 -8.31 -6.45
C GLU A 80 3.33 -9.14 -7.54
N ARG A 81 2.07 -9.53 -7.34
CA ARG A 81 1.34 -10.29 -8.36
C ARG A 81 1.13 -9.47 -9.63
N LYS A 82 0.86 -8.18 -9.46
CA LYS A 82 0.58 -7.32 -10.61
C LYS A 82 1.83 -6.91 -11.37
N THR A 83 2.98 -6.93 -10.71
CA THR A 83 4.22 -6.45 -11.32
C THR A 83 5.14 -7.55 -11.81
N ARG A 84 4.75 -8.79 -11.66
CA ARG A 84 5.54 -9.92 -12.16
C ARG A 84 5.47 -9.99 -13.67
#